data_e676d3cd921682b29ab2547be76bfab7
#
_entry.id   e676d3cd921682b29ab2547be76bfab7
#
_cell.length_a   1.000
_cell.length_b   1.000
_cell.length_c   1.000
_cell.angle_alpha   90.00
_cell.angle_beta   90.00
_cell.angle_gamma   90.00
#
_symmetry.space_group_name_H-M   'P 1'
#
loop_
_entity.id
_entity.type
_entity.pdbx_description
1 polymer ?
#
loop_
_entity_poly.entity_id
_entity_poly.type
_entity_poly.pdbx_seq_one_letter_code
_entity_poly.pdbx_strand_id
1 'polypeptide(L)'
;MAESKTEPKPAGSAPPPLKEALGWIGFRVDDMNGSRVARVVGIYVDAEDEEPVWVVVKLGRFGKLTAIPYAECADGPGRLWVAHGRKSVRGAPPIDPGQPLTREREMDLYDHYLIRPDRGRHGEIVERDEESVTARLATDGGQG
;
A
#
# COMPACT_ATOMS: atom_id res chain seq x y z
N MET A 1 -26.00 16.21 7.80
CA MET A 1 -25.61 16.12 7.98
C MET A 1 -24.67 15.52 8.00
N ALA A 2 -24.21 15.46 8.08
CA ALA A 2 -23.19 15.08 7.99
C ALA A 2 -22.90 13.95 8.41
N GLU A 3 -23.18 13.40 8.63
CA GLU A 3 -22.90 12.42 8.99
C GLU A 3 -22.36 11.52 8.34
N SER A 4 -22.20 11.66 7.39
CA SER A 4 -21.60 10.72 6.60
C SER A 4 -20.31 10.28 7.04
N LYS A 5 -19.66 10.98 7.88
CA LYS A 5 -18.43 10.53 8.26
C LYS A 5 -18.48 9.33 9.08
N THR A 6 -19.51 8.94 9.61
CA THR A 6 -19.54 7.73 10.37
C THR A 6 -20.04 6.57 9.57
N GLU A 7 -20.32 6.76 8.31
CA GLU A 7 -20.83 5.67 7.53
C GLU A 7 -19.74 4.97 6.82
N PRO A 8 -19.83 3.66 6.63
CA PRO A 8 -18.83 2.96 5.86
C PRO A 8 -18.87 3.43 4.43
N LYS A 9 -17.74 3.43 3.81
CA LYS A 9 -17.69 3.83 2.43
C LYS A 9 -18.31 2.78 1.56
N PRO A 10 -19.05 3.16 0.56
CA PRO A 10 -19.62 2.18 -0.33
C PRO A 10 -18.53 1.54 -1.16
N ALA A 11 -18.83 0.37 -1.66
CA ALA A 11 -17.89 -0.31 -2.50
C ALA A 11 -17.58 0.57 -3.68
N GLY A 12 -16.36 0.66 -4.04
CA GLY A 12 -15.97 1.50 -5.15
C GLY A 12 -15.60 2.90 -4.80
N SER A 13 -15.71 3.27 -3.54
CA SER A 13 -15.28 4.58 -3.14
C SER A 13 -13.80 4.73 -3.31
N ALA A 14 -13.38 5.93 -3.58
CA ALA A 14 -11.96 6.20 -3.68
C ALA A 14 -11.29 5.97 -2.35
N PRO A 15 -10.08 5.48 -2.35
CA PRO A 15 -9.36 5.30 -1.10
C PRO A 15 -8.98 6.65 -0.49
N PRO A 16 -8.56 6.67 0.75
CA PRO A 16 -8.17 7.93 1.37
C PRO A 16 -7.01 8.59 0.64
N PRO A 17 -6.92 9.89 0.69
CA PRO A 17 -5.84 10.58 0.02
C PRO A 17 -4.50 10.36 0.72
N LEU A 18 -3.45 10.70 0.04
CA LEU A 18 -2.11 10.51 0.56
C LEU A 18 -1.91 11.14 1.92
N LYS A 19 -2.46 12.30 2.13
CA LYS A 19 -2.28 12.98 3.40
C LYS A 19 -2.75 12.12 4.56
N GLU A 20 -3.90 11.47 4.37
CA GLU A 20 -4.40 10.60 5.41
C GLU A 20 -3.56 9.35 5.52
N ALA A 21 -3.12 8.82 4.39
CA ALA A 21 -2.33 7.61 4.41
C ALA A 21 -1.00 7.81 5.11
N LEU A 22 -0.41 8.98 5.01
CA LEU A 22 0.84 9.24 5.70
C LEU A 22 0.67 9.19 7.21
N GLY A 23 -0.53 9.44 7.68
CA GLY A 23 -0.81 9.33 9.11
C GLY A 23 -0.83 7.90 9.59
N TRP A 24 -0.83 6.94 8.69
CA TRP A 24 -0.82 5.54 9.09
C TRP A 24 0.57 5.04 9.46
N ILE A 25 1.61 5.82 9.17
CA ILE A 25 2.96 5.38 9.50
C ILE A 25 3.06 5.19 11.00
N GLY A 26 3.48 4.01 11.40
CA GLY A 26 3.53 3.63 12.81
C GLY A 26 2.37 2.77 13.25
N PHE A 27 1.31 2.71 12.46
CA PHE A 27 0.15 1.88 12.83
C PHE A 27 0.52 0.42 12.76
N ARG A 28 -0.11 -0.38 13.61
CA ARG A 28 0.02 -1.82 13.49
C ARG A 28 -0.91 -2.27 12.36
N VAL A 29 -0.54 -3.36 11.73
CA VAL A 29 -1.34 -3.97 10.68
C VAL A 29 -1.83 -5.31 11.18
N ASP A 30 -3.14 -5.51 11.12
CA ASP A 30 -3.77 -6.75 11.56
C ASP A 30 -4.45 -7.43 10.38
N ASP A 31 -4.54 -8.74 10.42
CA ASP A 31 -5.32 -9.43 9.42
C ASP A 31 -6.78 -9.41 9.86
N MET A 32 -7.63 -10.03 9.08
CA MET A 32 -9.07 -9.96 9.35
C MET A 32 -9.48 -10.74 10.58
N ASN A 33 -8.59 -11.54 11.11
CA ASN A 33 -8.85 -12.25 12.35
C ASN A 33 -8.33 -11.48 13.55
N GLY A 34 -7.76 -10.33 13.33
CA GLY A 34 -7.22 -9.54 14.41
C GLY A 34 -5.81 -9.89 14.81
N SER A 35 -5.15 -10.77 14.06
CA SER A 35 -3.77 -11.13 14.38
C SER A 35 -2.83 -10.10 13.81
N ARG A 36 -1.83 -9.73 14.58
CA ARG A 36 -0.88 -8.75 14.15
C ARG A 36 0.00 -9.30 13.04
N VAL A 37 0.15 -8.52 11.99
CA VAL A 37 0.93 -8.94 10.84
C VAL A 37 2.21 -8.13 10.73
N ALA A 38 2.14 -6.82 10.92
CA ALA A 38 3.27 -5.96 10.64
C ALA A 38 3.05 -4.57 11.21
N ARG A 39 3.93 -3.65 10.87
CA ARG A 39 3.79 -2.26 11.25
C ARG A 39 4.06 -1.41 10.01
N VAL A 40 3.29 -0.38 9.83
CA VAL A 40 3.43 0.51 8.68
C VAL A 40 4.66 1.37 8.85
N VAL A 41 5.51 1.41 7.84
CA VAL A 41 6.69 2.25 7.88
C VAL A 41 6.76 3.23 6.71
N GLY A 42 5.88 3.13 5.75
CA GLY A 42 5.87 4.09 4.66
C GLY A 42 4.74 3.86 3.70
N ILE A 43 4.60 4.76 2.76
CA ILE A 43 3.58 4.68 1.73
C ILE A 43 4.27 4.91 0.39
N TYR A 44 4.03 4.03 -0.55
CA TYR A 44 4.52 4.23 -1.91
C TYR A 44 3.43 4.87 -2.74
N VAL A 45 3.81 5.83 -3.54
CA VAL A 45 2.88 6.51 -4.44
C VAL A 45 3.27 6.23 -5.88
N ASP A 46 2.26 6.26 -6.73
CA ASP A 46 2.47 6.06 -8.16
C ASP A 46 3.35 7.17 -8.69
N ALA A 47 4.30 6.83 -9.55
CA ALA A 47 5.27 7.79 -10.01
C ALA A 47 4.65 8.87 -10.90
N GLU A 48 3.50 8.60 -11.47
CA GLU A 48 2.88 9.57 -12.35
C GLU A 48 1.89 10.46 -11.65
N ASP A 49 0.94 9.89 -10.94
CA ASP A 49 -0.13 10.70 -10.37
C ASP A 49 0.02 10.89 -8.87
N GLU A 50 1.03 10.27 -8.28
CA GLU A 50 1.34 10.42 -6.86
C GLU A 50 0.23 9.95 -5.94
N GLU A 51 -0.57 9.03 -6.43
CA GLU A 51 -1.59 8.43 -5.58
C GLU A 51 -1.03 7.24 -4.84
N PRO A 52 -1.46 7.00 -3.61
CA PRO A 52 -0.93 5.86 -2.87
C PRO A 52 -1.26 4.54 -3.57
N VAL A 53 -0.28 3.65 -3.66
CA VAL A 53 -0.49 2.36 -4.29
C VAL A 53 -0.06 1.20 -3.41
N TRP A 54 0.93 1.39 -2.57
CA TRP A 54 1.40 0.31 -1.70
C TRP A 54 1.67 0.85 -0.31
N VAL A 55 1.39 0.02 0.69
CA VAL A 55 1.72 0.35 2.07
C VAL A 55 2.97 -0.45 2.41
N VAL A 56 4.03 0.23 2.79
CA VAL A 56 5.28 -0.43 3.14
C VAL A 56 5.22 -0.83 4.59
N VAL A 57 5.50 -2.08 4.87
CA VAL A 57 5.39 -2.60 6.22
C VAL A 57 6.65 -3.34 6.63
N LYS A 58 6.88 -3.38 7.92
CA LYS A 58 7.98 -4.11 8.50
C LYS A 58 7.44 -5.27 9.29
N LEU A 59 8.01 -6.44 9.05
CA LEU A 59 7.57 -7.67 9.70
C LEU A 59 8.49 -7.97 10.87
N GLY A 60 7.94 -7.93 12.07
CA GLY A 60 8.71 -8.30 13.23
C GLY A 60 9.82 -7.34 13.57
N ARG A 61 10.62 -7.70 14.56
CA ARG A 61 11.64 -6.87 15.08
C ARG A 61 12.81 -6.73 14.17
N PHE A 62 13.26 -7.80 13.57
CA PHE A 62 14.36 -7.75 12.68
C PHE A 62 13.90 -7.93 11.28
N GLY A 63 12.69 -7.61 11.02
CA GLY A 63 12.05 -8.12 9.95
C GLY A 63 12.29 -7.52 8.63
N LYS A 64 11.81 -8.22 7.66
CA LYS A 64 11.93 -7.77 6.33
C LYS A 64 10.92 -6.69 6.06
N LEU A 65 11.24 -5.87 5.07
CA LEU A 65 10.31 -4.87 4.60
C LEU A 65 9.66 -5.37 3.33
N THR A 66 8.34 -5.21 3.25
CA THR A 66 7.62 -5.59 2.06
C THR A 66 6.46 -4.62 1.88
N ALA A 67 5.56 -4.91 0.97
CA ALA A 67 4.46 -3.99 0.68
C ALA A 67 3.15 -4.75 0.64
N ILE A 68 2.08 -4.03 0.94
CA ILE A 68 0.73 -4.56 0.91
C ILE A 68 -0.08 -3.64 0.00
N PRO A 69 -1.02 -4.17 -0.78
CA PRO A 69 -1.81 -3.31 -1.68
C PRO A 69 -2.59 -2.27 -0.89
N TYR A 70 -2.40 -1.02 -1.27
CA TYR A 70 -3.08 0.08 -0.57
C TYR A 70 -4.59 -0.08 -0.64
N ALA A 71 -5.08 -0.50 -1.79
CA ALA A 71 -6.52 -0.60 -1.99
C ALA A 71 -7.18 -1.67 -1.13
N GLU A 72 -6.38 -2.55 -0.54
CA GLU A 72 -6.92 -3.63 0.26
C GLU A 72 -6.72 -3.41 1.74
N CYS A 73 -6.42 -2.19 2.13
CA CYS A 73 -6.27 -1.84 3.53
C CYS A 73 -7.46 -1.02 3.98
N ALA A 74 -7.85 -1.23 5.22
CA ALA A 74 -8.90 -0.43 5.84
C ALA A 74 -8.36 0.10 7.15
N ASP A 75 -8.57 1.38 7.42
CA ASP A 75 -7.98 1.97 8.61
C ASP A 75 -8.99 2.14 9.74
N GLY A 76 -8.47 2.09 10.93
CA GLY A 76 -9.24 2.39 12.12
C GLY A 76 -8.31 3.09 13.09
N PRO A 77 -8.73 3.29 14.32
CA PRO A 77 -7.91 4.04 15.25
C PRO A 77 -6.61 3.30 15.55
N GLY A 78 -5.51 3.85 15.09
CA GLY A 78 -4.19 3.31 15.39
C GLY A 78 -3.84 2.01 14.71
N ARG A 79 -4.63 1.56 13.75
CA ARG A 79 -4.34 0.29 13.09
C ARG A 79 -4.90 0.22 11.70
N LEU A 80 -4.33 -0.67 10.92
CA LEU A 80 -4.88 -1.01 9.62
C LEU A 80 -5.30 -2.47 9.64
N TRP A 81 -6.34 -2.78 8.90
CA TRP A 81 -6.71 -4.17 8.63
C TRP A 81 -6.43 -4.45 7.17
N VAL A 82 -5.90 -5.64 6.89
CA VAL A 82 -5.63 -6.03 5.52
C VAL A 82 -6.29 -7.35 5.24
N ALA A 83 -6.65 -7.54 3.98
CA ALA A 83 -7.32 -8.76 3.58
C ALA A 83 -6.37 -9.95 3.52
N HIS A 84 -5.08 -9.70 3.50
CA HIS A 84 -4.12 -10.77 3.36
C HIS A 84 -3.61 -11.21 4.72
N GLY A 85 -3.49 -12.52 4.91
CA GLY A 85 -3.06 -13.04 6.19
C GLY A 85 -1.58 -12.88 6.40
N ARG A 86 -1.17 -13.14 7.62
CA ARG A 86 0.22 -13.01 8.01
C ARG A 86 1.16 -13.79 7.13
N LYS A 87 0.78 -15.03 6.79
CA LYS A 87 1.62 -15.86 5.99
C LYS A 87 1.82 -15.28 4.60
N SER A 88 0.76 -14.75 4.03
CA SER A 88 0.85 -14.17 2.71
C SER A 88 1.75 -12.95 2.72
N VAL A 89 1.59 -12.09 3.71
CA VAL A 89 2.41 -10.89 3.77
C VAL A 89 3.87 -11.26 4.01
N ARG A 90 4.08 -12.25 4.87
CA ARG A 90 5.44 -12.68 5.17
C ARG A 90 6.14 -13.25 3.94
N GLY A 91 5.39 -13.89 3.06
CA GLY A 91 5.96 -14.46 1.85
C GLY A 91 6.10 -13.51 0.69
N ALA A 92 5.67 -12.27 0.85
CA ALA A 92 5.71 -11.32 -0.26
C ALA A 92 7.14 -10.92 -0.59
N PRO A 93 7.39 -10.48 -1.81
CA PRO A 93 8.73 -10.07 -2.19
C PRO A 93 9.23 -8.93 -1.31
N PRO A 94 10.49 -8.97 -0.90
CA PRO A 94 11.02 -7.88 -0.09
C PRO A 94 11.21 -6.63 -0.93
N ILE A 95 11.14 -5.48 -0.29
CA ILE A 95 11.40 -4.24 -0.99
C ILE A 95 12.41 -3.43 -0.19
N ASP A 96 13.01 -2.48 -0.86
CA ASP A 96 13.97 -1.58 -0.24
C ASP A 96 13.41 -0.17 -0.38
N PRO A 97 12.89 0.39 0.70
CA PRO A 97 12.27 1.72 0.60
C PRO A 97 13.24 2.81 0.20
N GLY A 98 14.52 2.56 0.29
CA GLY A 98 15.49 3.53 -0.17
C GLY A 98 15.58 3.60 -1.67
N GLN A 99 14.88 2.69 -2.37
CA GLN A 99 14.87 2.66 -3.82
C GLN A 99 13.45 2.75 -4.30
N PRO A 100 13.23 3.35 -5.45
CA PRO A 100 11.89 3.33 -6.02
C PRO A 100 11.55 1.94 -6.52
N LEU A 101 10.27 1.69 -6.68
CA LEU A 101 9.83 0.43 -7.26
C LEU A 101 9.92 0.53 -8.76
N THR A 102 10.45 -0.52 -9.38
CA THR A 102 10.42 -0.63 -10.81
C THR A 102 9.19 -1.41 -11.21
N ARG A 103 8.89 -1.37 -12.49
CA ARG A 103 7.75 -2.12 -13.01
C ARG A 103 7.93 -3.61 -12.72
N GLU A 104 9.12 -4.12 -12.88
CA GLU A 104 9.37 -5.52 -12.62
C GLU A 104 9.05 -5.88 -11.17
N ARG A 105 9.54 -5.07 -10.24
CA ARG A 105 9.31 -5.35 -8.86
C ARG A 105 7.86 -5.20 -8.49
N GLU A 106 7.20 -4.24 -9.07
CA GLU A 106 5.79 -4.04 -8.77
C GLU A 106 4.96 -5.20 -9.32
N MET A 107 5.33 -5.71 -10.49
CA MET A 107 4.63 -6.86 -11.03
C MET A 107 4.80 -8.09 -10.16
N ASP A 108 5.96 -8.25 -9.55
CA ASP A 108 6.16 -9.35 -8.62
C ASP A 108 5.20 -9.27 -7.45
N LEU A 109 4.95 -8.07 -6.97
CA LEU A 109 4.00 -7.88 -5.88
C LEU A 109 2.58 -8.20 -6.33
N TYR A 110 2.21 -7.74 -7.51
CA TYR A 110 0.87 -8.04 -8.03
C TYR A 110 0.69 -9.56 -8.17
N ASP A 111 1.71 -10.22 -8.69
CA ASP A 111 1.62 -11.67 -8.86
C ASP A 111 1.49 -12.37 -7.53
N HIS A 112 2.23 -11.91 -6.54
CA HIS A 112 2.20 -12.55 -5.24
C HIS A 112 0.81 -12.46 -4.62
N TYR A 113 0.19 -11.29 -4.73
CA TYR A 113 -1.11 -11.10 -4.12
C TYR A 113 -2.26 -11.50 -5.03
N LEU A 114 -1.93 -11.99 -6.21
CA LEU A 114 -2.94 -12.45 -7.18
C LEU A 114 -3.93 -11.36 -7.54
N ILE A 115 -3.40 -10.14 -7.71
CA ILE A 115 -4.24 -9.04 -8.13
C ILE A 115 -3.75 -8.56 -9.46
N ARG A 116 -4.64 -7.96 -10.21
CA ARG A 116 -4.29 -7.45 -11.51
C ARG A 116 -3.84 -6.02 -11.42
N PRO A 117 -2.84 -5.64 -12.18
CA PRO A 117 -2.47 -4.24 -12.22
C PRO A 117 -3.67 -3.40 -12.58
N ASP A 118 -3.80 -2.30 -11.90
CA ASP A 118 -4.94 -1.45 -12.11
C ASP A 118 -4.76 -0.69 -13.40
N ARG A 119 -5.56 -1.02 -14.40
CA ARG A 119 -5.51 -0.30 -15.61
C ARG A 119 -6.36 0.91 -15.57
N GLY A 120 -7.21 0.99 -14.57
CA GLY A 120 -8.16 2.06 -14.53
C GLY A 120 -7.57 3.38 -14.16
N ARG A 121 -6.43 3.38 -13.52
CA ARG A 121 -5.86 4.64 -13.11
C ARG A 121 -5.61 5.55 -14.28
N HIS A 122 -5.13 5.00 -15.37
CA HIS A 122 -4.78 5.80 -16.51
C HIS A 122 -5.61 5.50 -17.73
N GLY A 123 -6.51 4.57 -17.62
CA GLY A 123 -7.42 4.28 -18.71
C GLY A 123 -6.80 3.58 -19.88
N GLU A 124 -5.58 3.16 -19.79
CA GLU A 124 -4.95 2.49 -20.90
C GLU A 124 -3.82 1.64 -20.42
N ILE A 125 -3.41 0.72 -21.26
CA ILE A 125 -2.27 -0.11 -20.97
C ILE A 125 -1.09 0.50 -21.64
N VAL A 126 -0.06 0.79 -20.88
CA VAL A 126 1.12 1.40 -21.42
C VAL A 126 2.26 0.41 -21.24
N GLU A 127 2.96 0.15 -22.34
CA GLU A 127 4.09 -0.71 -22.24
C GLU A 127 5.26 0.04 -21.70
N ARG A 128 5.92 -0.51 -20.72
CA ARG A 128 7.05 0.13 -20.10
C ARG A 128 8.14 -0.88 -19.92
N ASP A 129 9.37 -0.38 -19.88
CA ASP A 129 10.49 -1.23 -19.57
C ASP A 129 10.37 -1.74 -18.17
N GLU A 130 10.92 -2.90 -17.94
CA GLU A 130 10.89 -3.47 -16.62
C GLU A 130 11.60 -2.61 -15.61
N GLU A 131 12.55 -1.81 -16.06
CA GLU A 131 13.29 -0.97 -15.15
C GLU A 131 12.64 0.39 -14.92
N SER A 132 11.54 0.66 -15.59
CA SER A 132 10.86 1.93 -15.40
C SER A 132 10.36 2.04 -13.97
N VAL A 133 10.48 3.22 -13.39
CA VAL A 133 10.00 3.46 -12.05
C VAL A 133 8.50 3.64 -12.09
N THR A 134 7.78 2.85 -11.32
CA THR A 134 6.33 2.94 -11.28
C THR A 134 5.82 3.48 -9.96
N ALA A 135 6.63 3.42 -8.91
CA ALA A 135 6.20 3.93 -7.61
C ALA A 135 7.42 4.31 -6.80
N ARG A 136 7.23 5.21 -5.87
CA ARG A 136 8.32 5.64 -4.99
C ARG A 136 7.76 5.96 -3.62
N LEU A 137 8.64 5.98 -2.65
CA LEU A 137 8.23 6.27 -1.29
C LEU A 137 7.79 7.72 -1.20
N ALA A 138 6.65 7.95 -0.62
CA ALA A 138 6.15 9.31 -0.44
C ALA A 138 6.92 9.95 0.69
N THR A 139 7.26 11.23 0.51
CA THR A 139 7.88 11.94 1.59
C THR A 139 6.83 12.69 2.35
N ASP A 140 7.17 13.00 3.59
CA ASP A 140 6.32 13.73 4.40
C ASP A 140 6.08 15.03 3.84
N GLY A 141 4.98 15.31 3.69
CA GLY A 141 4.70 16.43 3.13
C GLY A 141 5.49 17.44 3.12
N GLY A 142 5.93 17.70 2.67
CA GLY A 142 6.51 18.66 2.65
C GLY A 142 7.65 18.82 2.62
N GLN A 143 8.04 18.26 2.87
CA GLN A 143 9.09 18.41 2.96
C GLN A 143 9.51 18.51 2.04
N GLY A 144 9.18 18.44 1.73
CA GLY A 144 9.69 18.66 0.62
C GLY A 144 10.12 18.87 0.57
#